data_abe6b6e1773bf5c3e675581a16a2fb70
#
_entry.id   abe6b6e1773bf5c3e675581a16a2fb70
#
_cell.length_a   1.000
_cell.length_b   1.000
_cell.length_c   1.000
_cell.angle_alpha   90.00
_cell.angle_beta   90.00
_cell.angle_gamma   90.00
#
_symmetry.space_group_name_H-M   'P 1'
#
loop_
_entity.id
_entity.type
_entity.pdbx_description
1 polymer ?
#
loop_
_entity_poly.entity_id
_entity_poly.type
_entity_poly.pdbx_seq_one_letter_code
_entity_poly.pdbx_strand_id
1 'polypeptide(L)'
;MMPLSLVRIDDRLIHGQVVLGWARVLKPDRIVVANDRVAKNDWERRLYTASVPPQLKTSFLTLGETAAQIRADGFKGESVLLLFESVADAHGVVEAGVQLDEINVGGLHYREGTRELLPFVYVSEDDRRLLKDLVGKGVRLIAQDIPGNPAINLNPLVTVGAASPSAGI
;
A
#
# COMPACT_ATOMS: atom_id res chain seq x y z
N MET A 1 -5.98 5.53 -18.83
CA MET A 1 -6.02 5.58 -17.35
C MET A 1 -6.01 4.17 -16.83
N MET A 2 -5.07 3.84 -15.98
CA MET A 2 -4.99 2.52 -15.41
C MET A 2 -6.07 2.34 -14.34
N PRO A 3 -6.95 1.32 -14.46
CA PRO A 3 -7.97 1.09 -13.45
C PRO A 3 -7.36 0.40 -12.23
N LEU A 4 -6.79 1.21 -11.33
CA LEU A 4 -6.38 0.72 -10.01
C LEU A 4 -7.63 0.55 -9.16
N SER A 5 -8.01 -0.69 -8.90
CA SER A 5 -9.15 -1.01 -8.04
C SER A 5 -8.85 -0.72 -6.57
N LEU A 6 -7.59 -0.86 -6.18
CA LEU A 6 -7.09 -0.50 -4.86
C LEU A 6 -5.57 -0.31 -4.92
N VAL A 7 -5.08 0.73 -4.26
CA VAL A 7 -3.67 0.91 -3.94
C VAL A 7 -3.53 0.76 -2.44
N ARG A 8 -2.73 -0.22 -1.99
CA ARG A 8 -2.69 -0.58 -0.58
C ARG A 8 -1.25 -0.72 -0.07
N ILE A 9 -1.00 -0.18 1.11
CA ILE A 9 0.22 -0.43 1.88
C ILE A 9 -0.12 -1.48 2.94
N ASP A 10 0.58 -2.61 2.88
CA ASP A 10 0.47 -3.67 3.88
C ASP A 10 1.81 -4.41 3.96
N ASP A 11 2.44 -4.38 5.13
CA ASP A 11 3.80 -4.92 5.28
C ASP A 11 3.89 -6.44 5.15
N ARG A 12 2.76 -7.13 5.10
CA ARG A 12 2.69 -8.56 4.82
C ARG A 12 2.53 -8.88 3.34
N LEU A 13 2.25 -7.89 2.50
CA LEU A 13 1.98 -8.03 1.06
C LEU A 13 0.81 -9.00 0.80
N ILE A 14 1.02 -10.07 0.01
CA ILE A 14 -0.02 -11.08 -0.24
C ILE A 14 -0.07 -12.03 0.96
N HIS A 15 -1.16 -12.01 1.69
CA HIS A 15 -1.35 -12.88 2.84
C HIS A 15 -2.81 -13.19 3.07
N GLY A 16 -3.06 -14.41 3.50
CA GLY A 16 -4.30 -14.94 4.04
C GLY A 16 -5.59 -14.23 3.68
N GLN A 17 -6.42 -14.04 4.71
CA GLN A 17 -7.78 -13.54 4.50
C GLN A 17 -7.87 -12.06 4.15
N VAL A 18 -6.86 -11.25 4.50
CA VAL A 18 -6.94 -9.79 4.29
C VAL A 18 -6.88 -9.45 2.81
N VAL A 19 -5.81 -9.88 2.10
CA VAL A 19 -5.69 -9.62 0.66
C VAL A 19 -6.74 -10.41 -0.11
N LEU A 20 -6.95 -11.67 0.25
CA LEU A 20 -7.99 -12.48 -0.38
C LEU A 20 -9.40 -11.92 -0.11
N GLY A 21 -9.63 -11.32 1.07
CA GLY A 21 -10.85 -10.60 1.39
C GLY A 21 -11.06 -9.41 0.45
N TRP A 22 -10.04 -8.58 0.24
CA TRP A 22 -10.09 -7.47 -0.69
C TRP A 22 -10.28 -7.93 -2.13
N ALA A 23 -9.53 -8.97 -2.55
CA ALA A 23 -9.68 -9.53 -3.89
C ALA A 23 -11.08 -10.10 -4.13
N ARG A 24 -11.70 -10.70 -3.12
CA ARG A 24 -13.06 -11.22 -3.22
C ARG A 24 -14.09 -10.12 -3.46
N VAL A 25 -13.94 -8.98 -2.78
CA VAL A 25 -14.87 -7.84 -2.89
C VAL A 25 -14.63 -7.07 -4.19
N LEU A 26 -13.37 -6.77 -4.50
CA LEU A 26 -13.01 -5.93 -5.63
C LEU A 26 -12.93 -6.69 -6.96
N LYS A 27 -12.69 -8.00 -6.91
CA LYS A 27 -12.54 -8.89 -8.06
C LYS A 27 -11.55 -8.33 -9.09
N PRO A 28 -10.30 -8.03 -8.68
CA PRO A 28 -9.32 -7.55 -9.64
C PRO A 28 -8.92 -8.66 -10.61
N ASP A 29 -8.45 -8.27 -11.78
CA ASP A 29 -7.86 -9.20 -12.74
C ASP A 29 -6.43 -9.57 -12.33
N ARG A 30 -5.74 -8.66 -11.65
CA ARG A 30 -4.32 -8.81 -11.30
C ARG A 30 -4.01 -8.18 -9.95
N ILE A 31 -3.13 -8.86 -9.21
CA ILE A 31 -2.42 -8.26 -8.07
C ILE A 31 -1.00 -7.92 -8.56
N VAL A 32 -0.60 -6.67 -8.36
CA VAL A 32 0.78 -6.22 -8.58
C VAL A 32 1.43 -5.96 -7.22
N VAL A 33 2.52 -6.66 -6.94
CA VAL A 33 3.38 -6.38 -5.80
C VAL A 33 4.54 -5.52 -6.28
N ALA A 34 4.61 -4.28 -5.81
CA ALA A 34 5.67 -3.35 -6.12
C ALA A 34 6.70 -3.35 -4.98
N ASN A 35 7.77 -4.08 -5.15
CA ASN A 35 8.81 -4.23 -4.14
C ASN A 35 10.11 -4.72 -4.78
N ASP A 36 11.19 -3.98 -4.60
CA ASP A 36 12.48 -4.28 -5.23
C ASP A 36 13.06 -5.63 -4.79
N ARG A 37 12.93 -5.96 -3.49
CA ARG A 37 13.43 -7.24 -2.97
C ARG A 37 12.65 -8.42 -3.53
N VAL A 38 11.33 -8.35 -3.44
CA VAL A 38 10.45 -9.46 -3.88
C VAL A 38 10.55 -9.68 -5.38
N ALA A 39 10.65 -8.61 -6.17
CA ALA A 39 10.78 -8.71 -7.63
C ALA A 39 12.01 -9.52 -8.06
N LYS A 40 13.04 -9.57 -7.21
CA LYS A 40 14.30 -10.29 -7.47
C LYS A 40 14.43 -11.60 -6.72
N ASN A 41 13.42 -11.99 -5.95
CA ASN A 41 13.45 -13.20 -5.11
C ASN A 41 12.47 -14.22 -5.63
N ASP A 42 12.99 -15.24 -6.35
CA ASP A 42 12.17 -16.31 -6.95
C ASP A 42 11.38 -17.09 -5.91
N TRP A 43 11.97 -17.34 -4.75
CA TRP A 43 11.32 -18.08 -3.67
C TRP A 43 10.10 -17.33 -3.12
N GLU A 44 10.25 -16.05 -2.80
CA GLU A 44 9.14 -15.23 -2.31
C GLU A 44 8.03 -15.12 -3.37
N ARG A 45 8.39 -14.90 -4.63
CA ARG A 45 7.39 -14.85 -5.72
C ARG A 45 6.59 -16.13 -5.84
N ARG A 46 7.24 -17.29 -5.77
CA ARG A 46 6.56 -18.59 -5.80
C ARG A 46 5.63 -18.76 -4.61
N LEU A 47 6.07 -18.37 -3.42
CA LEU A 47 5.28 -18.44 -2.21
C LEU A 47 4.00 -17.59 -2.32
N TYR A 48 4.14 -16.36 -2.75
CA TYR A 48 3.00 -15.46 -2.93
C TYR A 48 2.05 -15.96 -4.02
N THR A 49 2.58 -16.39 -5.15
CA THR A 49 1.76 -16.91 -6.26
C THR A 49 0.95 -18.14 -5.83
N ALA A 50 1.55 -19.03 -5.04
CA ALA A 50 0.87 -20.21 -4.53
C ALA A 50 -0.27 -19.90 -3.56
N SER A 51 -0.28 -18.71 -2.95
CA SER A 51 -1.30 -18.32 -1.98
C SER A 51 -2.53 -17.65 -2.60
N VAL A 52 -2.53 -17.40 -3.91
CA VAL A 52 -3.68 -16.80 -4.61
C VAL A 52 -4.38 -17.81 -5.49
N PRO A 53 -5.70 -17.61 -5.77
CA PRO A 53 -6.42 -18.47 -6.70
C PRO A 53 -5.79 -18.44 -8.11
N PRO A 54 -5.77 -19.56 -8.85
CA PRO A 54 -5.11 -19.65 -10.16
C PRO A 54 -5.63 -18.66 -11.22
N GLN A 55 -6.89 -18.26 -11.12
CA GLN A 55 -7.50 -17.31 -12.05
C GLN A 55 -7.05 -15.86 -11.81
N LEU A 56 -6.48 -15.56 -10.65
CA LEU A 56 -6.00 -14.22 -10.31
C LEU A 56 -4.54 -14.09 -10.73
N LYS A 57 -4.27 -13.21 -11.68
CA LYS A 57 -2.90 -12.95 -12.14
C LYS A 57 -2.08 -12.25 -11.08
N THR A 58 -0.80 -12.57 -10.99
CA THR A 58 0.14 -11.89 -10.10
C THR A 58 1.33 -11.38 -10.88
N SER A 59 1.81 -10.19 -10.53
CA SER A 59 3.03 -9.60 -11.06
C SER A 59 3.86 -9.05 -9.92
N PHE A 60 5.15 -9.28 -9.98
CA PHE A 60 6.11 -8.81 -8.98
C PHE A 60 7.10 -7.89 -9.70
N LEU A 61 6.99 -6.60 -9.44
CA LEU A 61 7.74 -5.57 -10.16
C LEU A 61 8.60 -4.78 -9.17
N THR A 62 9.73 -4.29 -9.66
CA THR A 62 10.48 -3.28 -8.93
C THR A 62 9.65 -1.99 -8.86
N LEU A 63 10.02 -1.07 -8.00
CA LEU A 63 9.35 0.22 -7.91
C LEU A 63 9.47 1.00 -9.23
N GLY A 64 10.65 0.95 -9.85
CA GLY A 64 10.89 1.57 -11.16
C GLY A 64 10.05 0.98 -12.28
N GLU A 65 9.97 -0.35 -12.34
CA GLU A 65 9.12 -1.06 -13.31
C GLU A 65 7.65 -0.74 -13.10
N THR A 66 7.20 -0.68 -11.85
CA THR A 66 5.83 -0.34 -11.49
C THR A 66 5.49 1.06 -11.98
N ALA A 67 6.34 2.04 -11.69
CA ALA A 67 6.12 3.42 -12.14
C ALA A 67 6.08 3.50 -13.67
N ALA A 68 6.99 2.81 -14.36
CA ALA A 68 7.02 2.78 -15.82
C ALA A 68 5.74 2.15 -16.41
N GLN A 69 5.28 1.04 -15.85
CA GLN A 69 4.05 0.38 -16.29
C GLN A 69 2.82 1.27 -16.10
N ILE A 70 2.70 1.92 -14.96
CA ILE A 70 1.56 2.82 -14.69
C ILE A 70 1.57 4.00 -15.66
N ARG A 71 2.72 4.64 -15.88
CA ARG A 71 2.83 5.78 -16.80
C ARG A 71 2.57 5.40 -18.24
N ALA A 72 2.90 4.17 -18.63
CA ALA A 72 2.70 3.66 -19.99
C ALA A 72 1.32 3.02 -20.22
N ASP A 73 0.43 3.04 -19.21
CA ASP A 73 -0.85 2.35 -19.25
C ASP A 73 -0.71 0.84 -19.57
N GLY A 74 0.33 0.22 -18.98
CA GLY A 74 0.75 -1.15 -19.31
C GLY A 74 -0.22 -2.24 -18.88
N PHE A 75 -1.16 -1.92 -17.98
CA PHE A 75 -2.21 -2.85 -17.54
C PHE A 75 -3.58 -2.47 -18.12
N LYS A 76 -3.57 -1.86 -19.29
CA LYS A 76 -4.80 -1.42 -19.97
C LYS A 76 -5.80 -2.56 -20.09
N GLY A 77 -7.03 -2.30 -19.68
CA GLY A 77 -8.12 -3.27 -19.74
C GLY A 77 -8.17 -4.25 -18.55
N GLU A 78 -7.22 -4.18 -17.62
CA GLU A 78 -7.24 -4.99 -16.40
C GLU A 78 -7.56 -4.12 -15.18
N SER A 79 -8.31 -4.66 -14.24
CA SER A 79 -8.48 -4.09 -12.91
C SER A 79 -7.35 -4.57 -12.01
N VAL A 80 -6.61 -3.65 -11.41
CA VAL A 80 -5.36 -3.96 -10.69
C VAL A 80 -5.47 -3.60 -9.22
N LEU A 81 -5.10 -4.56 -8.36
CA LEU A 81 -4.84 -4.34 -6.94
C LEU A 81 -3.32 -4.16 -6.79
N LEU A 82 -2.89 -2.97 -6.37
CA LEU A 82 -1.48 -2.63 -6.22
C LEU A 82 -1.08 -2.66 -4.76
N LEU A 83 -0.06 -3.45 -4.42
CA LEU A 83 0.43 -3.63 -3.06
C LEU A 83 1.84 -3.10 -2.89
N PHE A 84 2.04 -2.35 -1.82
CA PHE A 84 3.34 -1.89 -1.33
C PHE A 84 3.60 -2.45 0.06
N GLU A 85 4.84 -2.78 0.35
CA GLU A 85 5.26 -3.26 1.67
C GLU A 85 5.38 -2.14 2.70
N SER A 86 5.70 -0.93 2.24
CA SER A 86 6.02 0.20 3.12
C SER A 86 5.52 1.53 2.57
N VAL A 87 5.46 2.51 3.45
CA VAL A 87 5.19 3.90 3.06
C VAL A 87 6.26 4.40 2.10
N ALA A 88 7.52 4.09 2.36
CA ALA A 88 8.65 4.51 1.50
C ALA A 88 8.50 3.99 0.07
N ASP A 89 8.06 2.76 -0.11
CA ASP A 89 7.85 2.18 -1.45
C ASP A 89 6.75 2.91 -2.21
N ALA A 90 5.61 3.15 -1.57
CA ALA A 90 4.51 3.90 -2.19
C ALA A 90 4.93 5.32 -2.54
N HIS A 91 5.62 5.99 -1.64
CA HIS A 91 6.15 7.34 -1.85
C HIS A 91 7.14 7.36 -3.03
N GLY A 92 8.02 6.36 -3.11
CA GLY A 92 9.00 6.25 -4.20
C GLY A 92 8.36 6.16 -5.58
N VAL A 93 7.25 5.44 -5.71
CA VAL A 93 6.51 5.36 -6.98
C VAL A 93 5.86 6.69 -7.33
N VAL A 94 5.31 7.40 -6.36
CA VAL A 94 4.74 8.74 -6.58
C VAL A 94 5.86 9.73 -6.98
N GLU A 95 7.01 9.69 -6.33
CA GLU A 95 8.17 10.51 -6.69
C GLU A 95 8.69 10.22 -8.10
N ALA A 96 8.50 9.00 -8.59
CA ALA A 96 8.84 8.62 -9.96
C ALA A 96 7.82 9.12 -11.01
N GLY A 97 6.88 9.98 -10.63
CA GLY A 97 5.96 10.64 -11.55
C GLY A 97 4.60 9.96 -11.69
N VAL A 98 4.29 9.00 -10.83
CA VAL A 98 2.97 8.35 -10.81
C VAL A 98 2.01 9.17 -9.96
N GLN A 99 0.84 9.49 -10.51
CA GLN A 99 -0.23 10.15 -9.77
C GLN A 99 -1.16 9.08 -9.18
N LEU A 100 -1.29 9.09 -7.87
CA LEU A 100 -2.21 8.23 -7.13
C LEU A 100 -3.23 9.10 -6.40
N ASP A 101 -4.52 8.80 -6.57
CA ASP A 101 -5.58 9.59 -5.94
C ASP A 101 -5.80 9.19 -4.49
N GLU A 102 -5.71 7.89 -4.22
CA GLU A 102 -5.96 7.34 -2.89
C GLU A 102 -5.03 6.17 -2.59
N ILE A 103 -4.56 6.09 -1.38
CA ILE A 103 -3.81 4.95 -0.85
C ILE A 103 -4.51 4.43 0.40
N ASN A 104 -4.82 3.14 0.40
CA ASN A 104 -5.34 2.41 1.54
C ASN A 104 -4.17 1.91 2.40
N VAL A 105 -4.12 2.32 3.64
CA VAL A 105 -3.14 1.83 4.61
C VAL A 105 -3.80 0.72 5.42
N GLY A 106 -3.41 -0.50 5.14
CA GLY A 106 -4.11 -1.67 5.64
C GLY A 106 -3.44 -2.41 6.78
N GLY A 107 -2.13 -2.31 6.87
CA GLY A 107 -1.38 -2.97 7.92
C GLY A 107 0.08 -2.54 7.92
N LEU A 108 0.46 -1.87 8.98
CA LEU A 108 1.86 -1.58 9.32
C LEU A 108 2.06 -2.02 10.76
N HIS A 109 2.71 -3.17 10.94
CA HIS A 109 2.92 -3.78 12.24
C HIS A 109 4.00 -3.04 13.04
N TYR A 110 3.95 -3.23 14.35
CA TYR A 110 4.94 -2.65 15.25
C TYR A 110 6.37 -3.04 14.82
N ARG A 111 7.23 -2.03 14.80
CA ARG A 111 8.67 -2.15 14.66
C ARG A 111 9.31 -1.20 15.66
N GLU A 112 10.52 -1.49 16.07
CA GLU A 112 11.25 -0.56 16.92
C GLU A 112 11.33 0.82 16.27
N GLY A 113 11.09 1.87 17.05
CA GLY A 113 11.06 3.25 16.55
C GLY A 113 9.74 3.69 15.92
N THR A 114 8.71 2.85 15.96
CA THR A 114 7.37 3.22 15.49
C THR A 114 6.43 3.55 16.64
N ARG A 115 5.41 4.34 16.34
CA ARG A 115 4.30 4.67 17.25
C ARG A 115 2.99 4.25 16.65
N GLU A 116 2.06 3.86 17.50
CA GLU A 116 0.70 3.55 17.09
C GLU A 116 -0.03 4.80 16.62
N LEU A 117 -0.48 4.78 15.38
CA LEU A 117 -1.40 5.77 14.82
C LEU A 117 -2.84 5.25 14.94
N LEU A 118 -3.03 3.97 14.64
CA LEU A 118 -4.25 3.19 14.81
C LEU A 118 -3.83 1.76 15.22
N PRO A 119 -4.74 0.91 15.74
CA PRO A 119 -4.37 -0.43 16.21
C PRO A 119 -3.63 -1.31 15.21
N PHE A 120 -3.84 -1.09 13.90
CA PHE A 120 -3.17 -1.83 12.83
C PHE A 120 -2.17 -0.97 12.03
N VAL A 121 -1.88 0.25 12.47
CA VAL A 121 -0.99 1.19 11.78
C VAL A 121 0.02 1.78 12.75
N TYR A 122 1.25 1.30 12.65
CA TYR A 122 2.41 1.81 13.39
C TYR A 122 3.35 2.52 12.42
N VAL A 123 3.74 3.74 12.73
CA VAL A 123 4.55 4.58 11.85
C VAL A 123 5.78 5.11 12.57
N SER A 124 6.90 5.18 11.84
CA SER A 124 8.09 5.90 12.27
C SER A 124 7.91 7.40 11.98
N GLU A 125 8.83 8.22 12.49
CA GLU A 125 8.87 9.64 12.13
C GLU A 125 9.10 9.82 10.63
N ASP A 126 9.94 8.98 10.00
CA ASP A 126 10.14 8.99 8.55
C ASP A 126 8.87 8.62 7.80
N ASP A 127 8.18 7.56 8.22
CA ASP A 127 6.89 7.18 7.63
C ASP A 127 5.89 8.34 7.69
N ARG A 128 5.81 8.99 8.85
CA ARG A 128 4.89 10.13 9.04
C ARG A 128 5.22 11.28 8.11
N ARG A 129 6.50 11.59 7.96
CA ARG A 129 6.97 12.63 7.05
C ARG A 129 6.60 12.32 5.60
N LEU A 130 6.80 11.08 5.17
CA LEU A 130 6.47 10.62 3.82
C LEU A 130 4.95 10.61 3.59
N LEU A 131 4.16 10.17 4.55
CA LEU A 131 2.69 10.22 4.48
C LEU A 131 2.21 11.68 4.35
N LYS A 132 2.78 12.58 5.13
CA LYS A 132 2.47 14.01 5.05
C LYS A 132 2.80 14.58 3.67
N ASP A 133 3.93 14.19 3.08
CA ASP A 133 4.32 14.61 1.73
C ASP A 133 3.33 14.09 0.68
N LEU A 134 2.88 12.84 0.81
CA LEU A 134 1.86 12.28 -0.07
C LEU A 134 0.54 13.08 0.00
N VAL A 135 0.11 13.45 1.20
CA VAL A 135 -1.07 14.31 1.37
C VAL A 135 -0.86 15.66 0.69
N GLY A 136 0.33 16.25 0.83
CA GLY A 136 0.70 17.49 0.17
C GLY A 136 0.67 17.41 -1.35
N LYS A 137 0.83 16.21 -1.91
CA LYS A 137 0.73 15.92 -3.34
C LYS A 137 -0.70 15.59 -3.79
N GLY A 138 -1.67 15.71 -2.90
CA GLY A 138 -3.08 15.47 -3.23
C GLY A 138 -3.55 14.03 -3.03
N VAL A 139 -2.75 13.17 -2.42
CA VAL A 139 -3.15 11.79 -2.15
C VAL A 139 -4.05 11.72 -0.93
N ARG A 140 -5.18 11.04 -1.07
CA ARG A 140 -6.07 10.73 0.06
C ARG A 140 -5.60 9.42 0.72
N LEU A 141 -5.35 9.48 2.02
CA LEU A 141 -4.93 8.32 2.80
C LEU A 141 -6.10 7.80 3.61
N ILE A 142 -6.44 6.54 3.40
CA ILE A 142 -7.53 5.84 4.10
C ILE A 142 -6.95 4.64 4.82
N ALA A 143 -7.18 4.54 6.12
CA ALA A 143 -6.82 3.34 6.88
C ALA A 143 -8.02 2.41 6.97
N GLN A 144 -7.81 1.18 6.56
CA GLN A 144 -8.84 0.15 6.62
C GLN A 144 -8.15 -1.22 6.52
N ASP A 145 -8.36 -2.06 7.51
CA ASP A 145 -7.74 -3.38 7.54
C ASP A 145 -8.44 -4.37 6.60
N ILE A 146 -9.75 -4.54 6.76
CA ILE A 146 -10.57 -5.43 5.93
C ILE A 146 -11.78 -4.68 5.35
N PRO A 147 -12.36 -5.13 4.22
CA PRO A 147 -13.43 -4.41 3.55
C PRO A 147 -14.69 -4.13 4.39
N GLY A 148 -15.00 -5.00 5.35
CA GLY A 148 -16.17 -4.84 6.20
C GLY A 148 -16.03 -3.87 7.36
N ASN A 149 -14.81 -3.42 7.65
CA ASN A 149 -14.53 -2.51 8.74
C ASN A 149 -14.58 -1.04 8.29
N PRO A 150 -14.78 -0.10 9.23
CA PRO A 150 -14.82 1.32 8.87
C PRO A 150 -13.52 1.80 8.21
N ALA A 151 -13.65 2.61 7.18
CA ALA A 151 -12.55 3.34 6.56
C ALA A 151 -12.30 4.63 7.35
N ILE A 152 -11.07 4.87 7.75
CA ILE A 152 -10.67 6.02 8.56
C ILE A 152 -9.79 6.94 7.71
N ASN A 153 -10.18 8.21 7.59
CA ASN A 153 -9.36 9.20 6.90
C ASN A 153 -8.11 9.51 7.73
N LEU A 154 -6.94 9.20 7.19
CA LEU A 154 -5.67 9.44 7.85
C LEU A 154 -5.12 10.85 7.66
N ASN A 155 -5.60 11.61 6.68
CA ASN A 155 -5.04 12.92 6.37
C ASN A 155 -4.95 13.82 7.59
N PRO A 156 -6.00 13.99 8.42
CA PRO A 156 -5.89 14.80 9.63
C PRO A 156 -4.88 14.28 10.65
N LEU A 157 -4.71 12.96 10.74
CA LEU A 157 -3.83 12.34 11.73
C LEU A 157 -2.35 12.51 11.40
N VAL A 158 -2.01 12.65 10.11
CA VAL A 158 -0.62 12.81 9.67
C VAL A 158 -0.23 14.25 9.43
N THR A 159 -1.17 15.15 9.16
CA THR A 159 -0.92 16.56 8.86
C THR A 159 -0.96 17.45 10.09
N VAL A 160 -1.74 17.09 11.11
CA VAL A 160 -1.64 17.75 12.41
C VAL A 160 -0.27 17.38 12.98
N GLY A 161 0.60 18.37 13.14
CA GLY A 161 1.92 18.16 13.72
C GLY A 161 1.78 17.33 14.98
N ALA A 162 2.74 16.39 15.19
CA ALA A 162 2.77 15.61 16.41
C ALA A 162 2.61 16.56 17.59
N ALA A 163 1.40 16.61 18.14
CA ALA A 163 1.27 17.12 19.47
C ALA A 163 2.24 16.25 20.24
N SER A 164 3.33 16.81 20.68
CA SER A 164 4.14 16.17 21.71
C SER A 164 3.11 15.67 22.70
N PRO A 165 3.13 14.38 23.07
CA PRO A 165 2.32 14.00 24.19
C PRO A 165 2.74 14.99 25.27
N SER A 166 1.87 15.92 25.57
CA SER A 166 2.07 16.74 26.74
C SER A 166 2.35 15.72 27.81
N ALA A 167 3.53 15.77 28.40
CA ALA A 167 3.81 14.99 29.55
C ALA A 167 2.69 15.37 30.51
N GLY A 168 1.64 14.61 30.47
CA GLY A 168 0.59 14.69 31.43
C GLY A 168 1.27 14.35 32.74
N ILE A 169 1.31 15.31 33.55
CA ILE A 169 1.71 15.20 34.95
C ILE A 169 0.85 14.13 35.61
#